data_246f41a9213327bdd321d1e45a1f465f
#
_entry.id   246f41a9213327bdd321d1e45a1f465f
#
_cell.length_a   1.000
_cell.length_b   1.000
_cell.length_c   1.000
_cell.angle_alpha   90.00
_cell.angle_beta   90.00
_cell.angle_gamma   90.00
#
_symmetry.space_group_name_H-M   'P 1'
#
loop_
_entity.id
_entity.type
_entity.pdbx_description
1 polymer ?
#
loop_
_entity_poly.entity_id
_entity_poly.type
_entity_poly.pdbx_seq_one_letter_code
_entity_poly.pdbx_strand_id
1 'polypeptide(L)'
;MSEANLLQRAVRRIARSHYLLERLLIYRNPRKYWNLRGGNRYFQEQENYENRQKRSHWIAAEIEGLSIDSVLEVGCGYGKQVKNLLEKKRMRVFGADFSHSQLLKAKEFIPARIPLVEADGASLPFPDNSFDLVFSSAVVLHNEKRQARRILSEMIRTSRGLILHNEDKNTSSTRFAYNLGAFYRELGFTILKNTQIPVASDPAKTQFLVVQFSATQKQTLTPEKLDAAFRRAATPF
;
A
#
# COMPACT_ATOMS: atom_id res chain seq x y z
N MET A 1 39.84 -5.77 -16.40
CA MET A 1 38.57 -5.08 -16.09
C MET A 1 38.64 -3.71 -16.76
N SER A 2 37.66 -3.35 -17.61
CA SER A 2 37.72 -2.08 -18.33
C SER A 2 37.45 -0.90 -17.38
N GLU A 3 38.06 0.26 -17.64
CA GLU A 3 37.83 1.52 -16.89
C GLU A 3 36.35 1.90 -16.81
N ALA A 4 35.58 1.60 -17.84
CA ALA A 4 34.12 1.78 -17.86
C ALA A 4 33.39 0.99 -16.75
N ASN A 5 33.88 -0.21 -16.42
CA ASN A 5 33.32 -1.03 -15.34
C ASN A 5 33.63 -0.46 -13.94
N LEU A 6 34.83 0.17 -13.79
CA LEU A 6 35.20 0.83 -12.53
C LEU A 6 34.42 2.10 -12.31
N LEU A 7 34.24 2.91 -13.34
CA LEU A 7 33.45 4.13 -13.29
C LEU A 7 31.96 3.84 -12.96
N GLN A 8 31.36 2.83 -13.62
CA GLN A 8 30.01 2.41 -13.31
C GLN A 8 29.85 1.91 -11.87
N ARG A 9 30.84 1.19 -11.33
CA ARG A 9 30.81 0.76 -9.92
C ARG A 9 30.95 1.93 -8.97
N ALA A 10 31.82 2.91 -9.26
CA ALA A 10 31.94 4.13 -8.45
C ALA A 10 30.67 4.96 -8.45
N VAL A 11 30.05 5.19 -9.62
CA VAL A 11 28.76 5.90 -9.75
C VAL A 11 27.65 5.19 -8.96
N ARG A 12 27.54 3.84 -9.08
CA ARG A 12 26.59 3.05 -8.30
C ARG A 12 26.84 3.13 -6.79
N ARG A 13 28.09 3.20 -6.36
CA ARG A 13 28.46 3.32 -4.94
C ARG A 13 28.09 4.70 -4.39
N ILE A 14 28.35 5.77 -5.14
CA ILE A 14 27.97 7.15 -4.78
C ILE A 14 26.45 7.29 -4.74
N ALA A 15 25.74 6.80 -5.76
CA ALA A 15 24.27 6.83 -5.79
C ALA A 15 23.66 6.05 -4.61
N ARG A 16 24.26 4.91 -4.24
CA ARG A 16 23.85 4.11 -3.09
C ARG A 16 24.10 4.81 -1.76
N SER A 17 25.22 5.54 -1.64
CA SER A 17 25.54 6.33 -0.44
C SER A 17 24.60 7.51 -0.29
N HIS A 18 24.31 8.23 -1.37
CA HIS A 18 23.35 9.32 -1.40
C HIS A 18 21.94 8.85 -1.02
N TYR A 19 21.52 7.72 -1.56
CA TYR A 19 20.26 7.05 -1.27
C TYR A 19 20.11 6.67 0.21
N LEU A 20 21.17 6.11 0.82
CA LEU A 20 21.18 5.76 2.25
C LEU A 20 21.15 7.00 3.14
N LEU A 21 21.90 8.04 2.79
CA LEU A 21 21.91 9.32 3.49
C LEU A 21 20.53 9.99 3.44
N GLU A 22 19.91 10.05 2.27
CA GLU A 22 18.58 10.60 2.10
C GLU A 22 17.55 9.83 2.95
N ARG A 23 17.62 8.50 2.98
CA ARG A 23 16.77 7.67 3.84
C ARG A 23 16.98 7.97 5.32
N LEU A 24 18.22 8.05 5.76
CA LEU A 24 18.55 8.32 7.17
C LEU A 24 18.14 9.72 7.61
N LEU A 25 18.29 10.73 6.75
CA LEU A 25 18.04 12.12 7.11
C LEU A 25 16.56 12.51 6.92
N ILE A 26 15.93 12.07 5.83
CA ILE A 26 14.60 12.53 5.42
C ILE A 26 13.52 11.52 5.84
N TYR A 27 13.77 10.22 5.66
CA TYR A 27 12.76 9.17 5.86
C TYR A 27 12.94 8.38 7.17
N ARG A 28 13.76 8.86 8.09
CA ARG A 28 13.98 8.22 9.41
C ARG A 28 12.69 8.06 10.23
N ASN A 29 11.75 8.99 10.07
CA ASN A 29 10.45 8.95 10.71
C ASN A 29 9.34 9.10 9.65
N PRO A 30 8.77 8.00 9.13
CA PRO A 30 7.73 8.04 8.10
C PRO A 30 6.51 8.88 8.49
N ARG A 31 6.04 8.82 9.75
CA ARG A 31 4.91 9.65 10.21
C ARG A 31 5.22 11.14 10.11
N LYS A 32 6.40 11.56 10.57
CA LYS A 32 6.84 12.96 10.46
C LYS A 32 6.95 13.37 8.99
N TYR A 33 7.57 12.52 8.16
CA TYR A 33 7.70 12.78 6.72
C TYR A 33 6.34 13.01 6.06
N TRP A 34 5.38 12.10 6.27
CA TRP A 34 4.06 12.19 5.64
C TRP A 34 3.21 13.32 6.21
N ASN A 35 3.34 13.66 7.50
CA ASN A 35 2.69 14.84 8.08
C ASN A 35 3.23 16.15 7.50
N LEU A 36 4.54 16.25 7.25
CA LEU A 36 5.14 17.43 6.63
C LEU A 36 4.85 17.53 5.14
N ARG A 37 4.84 16.38 4.44
CA ARG A 37 4.57 16.32 3.00
C ARG A 37 3.08 16.45 2.70
N GLY A 38 2.20 16.02 3.57
CA GLY A 38 0.75 16.03 3.41
C GLY A 38 0.16 17.43 3.27
N GLY A 39 -1.14 17.51 3.07
CA GLY A 39 -1.87 18.77 2.92
C GLY A 39 -1.93 19.26 1.47
N ASN A 40 -2.16 20.58 1.29
CA ASN A 40 -2.54 21.18 0.01
C ASN A 40 -1.53 20.95 -1.12
N ARG A 41 -0.23 21.10 -0.86
CA ARG A 41 0.80 20.92 -1.89
C ARG A 41 0.81 19.49 -2.44
N TYR A 42 0.83 18.50 -1.55
CA TYR A 42 0.80 17.09 -1.96
C TYR A 42 -0.49 16.77 -2.70
N PHE A 43 -1.63 17.25 -2.22
CA PHE A 43 -2.93 17.11 -2.88
C PHE A 43 -2.88 17.64 -4.32
N GLN A 44 -2.41 18.87 -4.53
CA GLN A 44 -2.28 19.45 -5.86
C GLN A 44 -1.34 18.66 -6.77
N GLU A 45 -0.19 18.24 -6.27
CA GLU A 45 0.75 17.38 -7.01
C GLU A 45 0.08 16.07 -7.45
N GLN A 46 -0.78 15.48 -6.62
CA GLN A 46 -1.47 14.23 -6.95
C GLN A 46 -2.62 14.42 -7.93
N GLU A 47 -3.45 15.47 -7.73
CA GLU A 47 -4.62 15.73 -8.57
C GLU A 47 -4.23 16.20 -9.98
N ASN A 48 -3.15 16.94 -10.13
CA ASN A 48 -2.66 17.41 -11.42
C ASN A 48 -1.96 16.33 -12.28
N TYR A 49 -1.74 15.13 -11.73
CA TYR A 49 -1.03 14.08 -12.46
C TYR A 49 -2.01 13.11 -13.12
N GLU A 50 -2.28 13.28 -14.41
CA GLU A 50 -3.29 12.54 -15.20
C GLU A 50 -3.18 11.01 -15.05
N ASN A 51 -1.96 10.46 -15.11
CA ASN A 51 -1.75 9.02 -14.97
C ASN A 51 -2.18 8.49 -13.59
N ARG A 52 -2.12 9.31 -12.54
CA ARG A 52 -2.61 8.93 -11.20
C ARG A 52 -4.13 8.93 -11.14
N GLN A 53 -4.77 9.87 -11.86
CA GLN A 53 -6.23 9.90 -11.99
C GLN A 53 -6.70 8.63 -12.71
N LYS A 54 -6.11 8.30 -13.85
CA LYS A 54 -6.41 7.06 -14.59
C LYS A 54 -6.22 5.82 -13.74
N ARG A 55 -5.08 5.71 -13.03
CA ARG A 55 -4.78 4.59 -12.13
C ARG A 55 -5.81 4.48 -11.01
N SER A 56 -6.18 5.59 -10.41
CA SER A 56 -7.14 5.64 -9.31
C SER A 56 -8.55 5.20 -9.74
N HIS A 57 -9.03 5.66 -10.88
CA HIS A 57 -10.31 5.22 -11.45
C HIS A 57 -10.29 3.74 -11.83
N TRP A 58 -9.19 3.25 -12.40
CA TRP A 58 -9.03 1.84 -12.74
C TRP A 58 -9.11 0.94 -11.50
N ILE A 59 -8.43 1.31 -10.40
CA ILE A 59 -8.50 0.57 -9.14
C ILE A 59 -9.93 0.55 -8.59
N ALA A 60 -10.63 1.67 -8.61
CA ALA A 60 -12.01 1.75 -8.16
C ALA A 60 -12.94 0.84 -8.99
N ALA A 61 -12.72 0.76 -10.30
CA ALA A 61 -13.47 -0.17 -11.18
C ALA A 61 -13.17 -1.65 -10.87
N GLU A 62 -11.92 -1.98 -10.56
CA GLU A 62 -11.55 -3.35 -10.14
C GLU A 62 -12.23 -3.74 -8.81
N ILE A 63 -12.31 -2.81 -7.87
CA ILE A 63 -13.01 -3.04 -6.58
C ILE A 63 -14.52 -3.15 -6.78
N GLU A 64 -15.10 -2.33 -7.66
CA GLU A 64 -16.53 -2.38 -8.01
C GLU A 64 -16.96 -3.75 -8.54
N GLY A 65 -16.07 -4.45 -9.27
CA GLY A 65 -16.30 -5.80 -9.77
C GLY A 65 -16.33 -6.89 -8.69
N LEU A 66 -15.96 -6.59 -7.44
CA LEU A 66 -16.00 -7.54 -6.34
C LEU A 66 -17.37 -7.54 -5.64
N SER A 67 -17.82 -8.72 -5.19
CA SER A 67 -19.05 -8.86 -4.39
C SER A 67 -18.77 -8.55 -2.92
N ILE A 68 -18.79 -7.26 -2.55
CA ILE A 68 -18.47 -6.75 -1.22
C ILE A 68 -19.43 -5.64 -0.81
N ASP A 69 -19.69 -5.51 0.50
CA ASP A 69 -20.53 -4.46 1.10
C ASP A 69 -19.73 -3.48 1.97
N SER A 70 -18.51 -3.84 2.36
CA SER A 70 -17.66 -3.02 3.21
C SER A 70 -16.20 -3.09 2.79
N VAL A 71 -15.55 -1.91 2.78
CA VAL A 71 -14.14 -1.78 2.39
C VAL A 71 -13.40 -0.83 3.30
N LEU A 72 -12.18 -1.21 3.69
CA LEU A 72 -11.23 -0.35 4.39
C LEU A 72 -10.04 -0.06 3.47
N GLU A 73 -9.72 1.22 3.28
CA GLU A 73 -8.43 1.65 2.73
C GLU A 73 -7.43 1.91 3.87
N VAL A 74 -6.35 1.15 3.88
CA VAL A 74 -5.20 1.38 4.78
C VAL A 74 -4.21 2.31 4.10
N GLY A 75 -3.89 3.44 4.75
CA GLY A 75 -3.10 4.52 4.16
C GLY A 75 -3.90 5.33 3.14
N CYS A 76 -5.11 5.74 3.50
CA CYS A 76 -6.04 6.44 2.58
C CYS A 76 -5.57 7.85 2.17
N GLY A 77 -4.58 8.42 2.84
CA GLY A 77 -4.07 9.75 2.55
C GLY A 77 -5.16 10.80 2.58
N TYR A 78 -5.23 11.63 1.54
CA TYR A 78 -6.28 12.64 1.38
C TYR A 78 -7.62 12.09 0.84
N GLY A 79 -7.78 10.78 0.79
CA GLY A 79 -9.05 10.13 0.49
C GLY A 79 -9.38 9.96 -1.00
N LYS A 80 -8.39 9.92 -1.89
CA LYS A 80 -8.63 9.79 -3.34
C LYS A 80 -9.39 8.54 -3.72
N GLN A 81 -8.94 7.37 -3.26
CA GLN A 81 -9.62 6.11 -3.55
C GLN A 81 -10.96 6.01 -2.84
N VAL A 82 -11.02 6.47 -1.57
CA VAL A 82 -12.29 6.59 -0.83
C VAL A 82 -13.31 7.34 -1.67
N LYS A 83 -12.96 8.53 -2.22
CA LYS A 83 -13.84 9.32 -3.08
C LYS A 83 -14.31 8.56 -4.31
N ASN A 84 -13.38 7.96 -5.05
CA ASN A 84 -13.70 7.24 -6.28
C ASN A 84 -14.62 6.03 -6.01
N LEU A 85 -14.45 5.34 -4.88
CA LEU A 85 -15.32 4.23 -4.49
C LEU A 85 -16.75 4.70 -4.14
N LEU A 86 -16.88 5.88 -3.53
CA LEU A 86 -18.20 6.46 -3.24
C LEU A 86 -18.98 6.84 -4.50
N GLU A 87 -18.29 7.14 -5.59
CA GLU A 87 -18.89 7.47 -6.88
C GLU A 87 -19.36 6.23 -7.65
N LYS A 88 -18.89 5.02 -7.28
CA LYS A 88 -19.11 3.79 -8.05
C LYS A 88 -20.23 2.91 -7.51
N LYS A 89 -20.15 2.44 -6.28
CA LYS A 89 -21.05 1.43 -5.72
C LYS A 89 -21.56 1.85 -4.35
N ARG A 90 -22.76 1.42 -4.02
CA ARG A 90 -23.31 1.50 -2.68
C ARG A 90 -22.61 0.50 -1.75
N MET A 91 -21.43 0.88 -1.25
CA MET A 91 -20.68 0.11 -0.26
C MET A 91 -20.32 1.02 0.92
N ARG A 92 -20.11 0.44 2.09
CA ARG A 92 -19.58 1.16 3.26
C ARG A 92 -18.08 1.31 3.11
N VAL A 93 -17.61 2.53 2.89
CA VAL A 93 -16.19 2.84 2.69
C VAL A 93 -15.62 3.46 3.95
N PHE A 94 -14.45 2.99 4.38
CA PHE A 94 -13.69 3.46 5.53
C PHE A 94 -12.27 3.78 5.10
N GLY A 95 -11.65 4.77 5.75
CA GLY A 95 -10.24 5.11 5.54
C GLY A 95 -9.46 5.17 6.84
N ALA A 96 -8.25 4.65 6.84
CA ALA A 96 -7.29 4.82 7.92
C ALA A 96 -5.98 5.37 7.39
N ASP A 97 -5.44 6.39 8.04
CA ASP A 97 -4.11 6.93 7.75
C ASP A 97 -3.45 7.43 9.03
N PHE A 98 -2.14 7.34 9.14
CA PHE A 98 -1.41 7.82 10.32
C PHE A 98 -1.03 9.29 10.23
N SER A 99 -1.21 9.92 9.07
CA SER A 99 -0.87 11.32 8.80
C SER A 99 -2.06 12.24 9.06
N HIS A 100 -1.99 12.98 10.16
CA HIS A 100 -3.01 13.95 10.52
C HIS A 100 -3.28 14.98 9.41
N SER A 101 -2.21 15.52 8.78
CA SER A 101 -2.35 16.51 7.70
C SER A 101 -3.05 15.96 6.45
N GLN A 102 -2.86 14.67 6.15
CA GLN A 102 -3.56 13.98 5.08
C GLN A 102 -5.05 13.83 5.40
N LEU A 103 -5.37 13.43 6.62
CA LEU A 103 -6.77 13.26 7.05
C LEU A 103 -7.52 14.59 7.14
N LEU A 104 -6.86 15.68 7.57
CA LEU A 104 -7.45 17.02 7.50
C LEU A 104 -7.82 17.36 6.05
N LYS A 105 -6.92 17.10 5.10
CA LYS A 105 -7.22 17.32 3.68
C LYS A 105 -8.31 16.40 3.15
N ALA A 106 -8.35 15.15 3.61
CA ALA A 106 -9.42 14.22 3.24
C ALA A 106 -10.80 14.72 3.67
N LYS A 107 -10.93 15.30 4.87
CA LYS A 107 -12.20 15.87 5.37
C LYS A 107 -12.73 17.03 4.52
N GLU A 108 -11.86 17.74 3.81
CA GLU A 108 -12.27 18.77 2.84
C GLU A 108 -12.67 18.17 1.49
N PHE A 109 -12.15 16.98 1.17
CA PHE A 109 -12.22 16.37 -0.16
C PHE A 109 -13.33 15.35 -0.31
N ILE A 110 -13.73 14.69 0.78
CA ILE A 110 -14.76 13.65 0.80
C ILE A 110 -15.88 14.00 1.79
N PRO A 111 -17.10 13.43 1.62
CA PRO A 111 -18.23 13.75 2.51
C PRO A 111 -17.94 13.44 3.98
N ALA A 112 -18.34 14.34 4.88
CA ALA A 112 -18.07 14.24 6.33
C ALA A 112 -18.62 12.97 7.00
N ARG A 113 -19.65 12.32 6.39
CA ARG A 113 -20.24 11.06 6.89
C ARG A 113 -19.33 9.84 6.74
N ILE A 114 -18.23 9.97 5.99
CA ILE A 114 -17.33 8.84 5.74
C ILE A 114 -16.37 8.70 6.92
N PRO A 115 -16.33 7.52 7.57
CA PRO A 115 -15.44 7.30 8.69
C PRO A 115 -13.97 7.31 8.25
N LEU A 116 -13.22 8.29 8.76
CA LEU A 116 -11.77 8.39 8.64
C LEU A 116 -11.15 8.27 10.02
N VAL A 117 -10.17 7.39 10.16
CA VAL A 117 -9.52 7.11 11.44
C VAL A 117 -8.02 7.42 11.34
N GLU A 118 -7.52 8.23 12.28
CA GLU A 118 -6.07 8.40 12.43
C GLU A 118 -5.48 7.18 13.13
N ALA A 119 -4.82 6.31 12.35
CA ALA A 119 -4.27 5.06 12.84
C ALA A 119 -3.01 4.64 12.09
N ASP A 120 -2.11 3.96 12.81
CA ASP A 120 -0.99 3.23 12.20
C ASP A 120 -1.54 1.95 11.53
N GLY A 121 -1.24 1.74 10.25
CA GLY A 121 -1.62 0.53 9.54
C GLY A 121 -1.08 -0.77 10.16
N ALA A 122 -0.08 -0.68 11.03
CA ALA A 122 0.46 -1.79 11.81
C ALA A 122 -0.25 -2.02 13.15
N SER A 123 -1.31 -1.26 13.45
CA SER A 123 -2.14 -1.37 14.66
C SER A 123 -3.49 -0.70 14.39
N LEU A 124 -4.34 -1.39 13.64
CA LEU A 124 -5.63 -0.87 13.24
C LEU A 124 -6.67 -0.97 14.37
N PRO A 125 -7.41 0.09 14.69
CA PRO A 125 -8.39 0.11 15.79
C PRO A 125 -9.74 -0.53 15.38
N PHE A 126 -9.69 -1.61 14.64
CA PHE A 126 -10.87 -2.35 14.21
C PHE A 126 -10.83 -3.78 14.73
N PRO A 127 -11.96 -4.38 15.09
CA PRO A 127 -12.05 -5.79 15.42
C PRO A 127 -11.62 -6.69 14.27
N ASP A 128 -11.35 -7.95 14.57
CA ASP A 128 -11.13 -8.98 13.57
C ASP A 128 -12.34 -9.11 12.62
N ASN A 129 -12.08 -9.40 11.36
CA ASN A 129 -13.14 -9.64 10.36
C ASN A 129 -14.15 -8.49 10.23
N SER A 130 -13.70 -7.23 10.31
CA SER A 130 -14.59 -6.05 10.24
C SER A 130 -15.04 -5.72 8.82
N PHE A 131 -14.21 -6.03 7.81
CA PHE A 131 -14.44 -5.59 6.43
C PHE A 131 -14.38 -6.76 5.45
N ASP A 132 -15.22 -6.72 4.41
CA ASP A 132 -15.18 -7.72 3.34
C ASP A 132 -13.90 -7.62 2.52
N LEU A 133 -13.47 -6.39 2.23
CA LEU A 133 -12.19 -6.07 1.58
C LEU A 133 -11.37 -5.12 2.45
N VAL A 134 -10.09 -5.43 2.62
CA VAL A 134 -9.09 -4.48 3.13
C VAL A 134 -8.04 -4.26 2.04
N PHE A 135 -7.79 -3.00 1.67
CA PHE A 135 -6.83 -2.72 0.61
C PHE A 135 -5.82 -1.63 0.96
N SER A 136 -4.69 -1.64 0.25
CA SER A 136 -3.68 -0.59 0.31
C SER A 136 -3.27 -0.13 -1.09
N SER A 137 -2.97 1.16 -1.22
CA SER A 137 -2.48 1.75 -2.45
C SER A 137 -1.22 2.57 -2.18
N ALA A 138 -0.06 2.06 -2.59
CA ALA A 138 1.25 2.65 -2.36
C ALA A 138 1.56 2.87 -0.86
N VAL A 139 1.29 1.88 -0.02
CA VAL A 139 1.50 1.93 1.43
C VAL A 139 2.58 0.97 1.88
N VAL A 140 2.47 -0.32 1.55
CA VAL A 140 3.39 -1.36 2.03
C VAL A 140 4.81 -1.03 1.57
N LEU A 141 4.97 -0.56 0.35
CA LEU A 141 6.25 -0.17 -0.24
C LEU A 141 6.95 0.98 0.51
N HIS A 142 6.23 1.78 1.28
CA HIS A 142 6.79 2.90 2.05
C HIS A 142 7.24 2.51 3.46
N ASN A 143 7.17 1.24 3.82
CA ASN A 143 7.47 0.77 5.16
C ASN A 143 8.63 -0.23 5.16
N GLU A 144 9.52 -0.12 6.16
CA GLU A 144 10.58 -1.11 6.39
C GLU A 144 10.01 -2.49 6.74
N LYS A 145 10.83 -3.53 6.58
CA LYS A 145 10.43 -4.94 6.70
C LYS A 145 9.55 -5.23 7.92
N ARG A 146 9.95 -4.77 9.11
CA ARG A 146 9.20 -5.01 10.35
C ARG A 146 7.80 -4.37 10.31
N GLN A 147 7.74 -3.13 9.86
CA GLN A 147 6.48 -2.37 9.79
C GLN A 147 5.57 -2.92 8.67
N ALA A 148 6.12 -3.17 7.49
CA ALA A 148 5.40 -3.76 6.36
C ALA A 148 4.75 -5.10 6.76
N ARG A 149 5.49 -5.99 7.44
CA ARG A 149 4.95 -7.25 7.96
C ARG A 149 3.76 -7.04 8.90
N ARG A 150 3.86 -6.10 9.85
CA ARG A 150 2.77 -5.79 10.79
C ARG A 150 1.54 -5.22 10.06
N ILE A 151 1.74 -4.35 9.08
CA ILE A 151 0.65 -3.84 8.23
C ILE A 151 -0.06 -4.98 7.52
N LEU A 152 0.67 -5.89 6.88
CA LEU A 152 0.07 -7.06 6.21
C LEU A 152 -0.69 -7.96 7.19
N SER A 153 -0.16 -8.17 8.40
CA SER A 153 -0.85 -8.93 9.44
C SER A 153 -2.16 -8.28 9.89
N GLU A 154 -2.17 -6.96 10.06
CA GLU A 154 -3.37 -6.20 10.43
C GLU A 154 -4.43 -6.18 9.30
N MET A 155 -3.98 -6.07 8.04
CA MET A 155 -4.87 -6.20 6.89
C MET A 155 -5.54 -7.59 6.86
N ILE A 156 -4.78 -8.66 7.10
CA ILE A 156 -5.34 -10.02 7.20
C ILE A 156 -6.29 -10.11 8.40
N ARG A 157 -5.91 -9.58 9.56
CA ARG A 157 -6.72 -9.64 10.78
C ARG A 157 -8.08 -8.96 10.60
N THR A 158 -8.10 -7.78 10.02
CA THR A 158 -9.31 -6.97 9.88
C THR A 158 -10.19 -7.35 8.68
N SER A 159 -9.65 -8.08 7.70
CA SER A 159 -10.40 -8.58 6.55
C SER A 159 -11.16 -9.88 6.88
N ARG A 160 -12.35 -10.04 6.30
CA ARG A 160 -13.13 -11.29 6.31
C ARG A 160 -12.62 -12.32 5.33
N GLY A 161 -11.93 -11.90 4.25
CA GLY A 161 -11.45 -12.85 3.27
C GLY A 161 -10.86 -12.28 2.00
N LEU A 162 -10.93 -10.96 1.78
CA LEU A 162 -10.35 -10.33 0.60
C LEU A 162 -9.33 -9.25 0.96
N ILE A 163 -8.18 -9.29 0.30
CA ILE A 163 -7.15 -8.26 0.38
C ILE A 163 -6.79 -7.81 -1.03
N LEU A 164 -6.56 -6.50 -1.19
CA LEU A 164 -6.08 -5.94 -2.44
C LEU A 164 -4.87 -5.05 -2.19
N HIS A 165 -3.87 -5.18 -3.05
CA HIS A 165 -2.71 -4.31 -3.08
C HIS A 165 -2.53 -3.67 -4.46
N ASN A 166 -2.26 -2.37 -4.42
CA ASN A 166 -1.81 -1.60 -5.56
C ASN A 166 -0.46 -0.97 -5.19
N GLU A 167 0.65 -1.60 -5.56
CA GLU A 167 2.00 -1.22 -5.14
C GLU A 167 2.94 -1.06 -6.35
N ASP A 168 4.05 -0.33 -6.16
CA ASP A 168 5.13 -0.29 -7.15
C ASP A 168 6.25 -1.26 -6.76
N LYS A 169 6.97 -1.78 -7.74
CA LYS A 169 8.10 -2.73 -7.58
C LYS A 169 9.46 -2.05 -7.50
N ASN A 170 9.51 -0.73 -7.63
CA ASN A 170 10.77 0.01 -7.59
C ASN A 170 11.18 0.38 -6.17
N THR A 171 12.48 0.45 -5.93
CA THR A 171 13.06 0.94 -4.68
C THR A 171 13.55 2.38 -4.82
N SER A 172 13.47 3.16 -3.74
CA SER A 172 14.01 4.51 -3.64
C SER A 172 14.37 4.82 -2.18
N SER A 173 14.82 6.02 -1.87
CA SER A 173 15.06 6.45 -0.48
C SER A 173 13.83 6.30 0.42
N THR A 174 12.62 6.34 -0.15
CA THR A 174 11.34 6.21 0.56
C THR A 174 10.56 4.96 0.17
N ARG A 175 11.11 4.04 -0.63
CA ARG A 175 10.41 2.87 -1.14
C ARG A 175 11.19 1.59 -0.96
N PHE A 176 10.48 0.55 -0.54
CA PHE A 176 10.96 -0.82 -0.37
C PHE A 176 10.09 -1.73 -1.24
N ALA A 177 10.67 -2.37 -2.25
CA ALA A 177 9.89 -3.30 -3.08
C ALA A 177 9.68 -4.64 -2.36
N TYR A 178 8.44 -5.13 -2.38
CA TYR A 178 8.04 -6.42 -1.81
C TYR A 178 7.29 -7.26 -2.85
N ASN A 179 7.66 -8.53 -2.98
CA ASN A 179 6.90 -9.50 -3.76
C ASN A 179 5.70 -10.01 -2.94
N LEU A 180 4.61 -9.24 -2.91
CA LEU A 180 3.42 -9.57 -2.13
C LEU A 180 2.74 -10.86 -2.62
N GLY A 181 2.83 -11.18 -3.91
CA GLY A 181 2.35 -12.45 -4.42
C GLY A 181 3.08 -13.66 -3.82
N ALA A 182 4.40 -13.56 -3.60
CA ALA A 182 5.15 -14.60 -2.91
C ALA A 182 4.73 -14.74 -1.43
N PHE A 183 4.50 -13.61 -0.75
CA PHE A 183 4.01 -13.60 0.63
C PHE A 183 2.70 -14.39 0.80
N TYR A 184 1.70 -14.08 0.00
CA TYR A 184 0.38 -14.71 0.14
C TYR A 184 0.37 -16.18 -0.33
N ARG A 185 1.16 -16.54 -1.36
CA ARG A 185 1.33 -17.94 -1.74
C ARG A 185 1.95 -18.79 -0.63
N GLU A 186 2.95 -18.26 0.09
CA GLU A 186 3.57 -18.95 1.22
C GLU A 186 2.59 -19.18 2.37
N LEU A 187 1.61 -18.29 2.56
CA LEU A 187 0.52 -18.46 3.53
C LEU A 187 -0.56 -19.45 3.05
N GLY A 188 -0.49 -19.94 1.81
CA GLY A 188 -1.49 -20.81 1.21
C GLY A 188 -2.76 -20.09 0.77
N PHE A 189 -2.72 -18.75 0.61
CA PHE A 189 -3.87 -17.97 0.18
C PHE A 189 -4.04 -18.03 -1.34
N THR A 190 -5.27 -17.92 -1.81
CA THR A 190 -5.60 -17.94 -3.23
C THR A 190 -5.36 -16.57 -3.86
N ILE A 191 -4.54 -16.51 -4.90
CA ILE A 191 -4.34 -15.30 -5.68
C ILE A 191 -5.40 -15.26 -6.79
N LEU A 192 -6.40 -14.38 -6.64
CA LEU A 192 -7.44 -14.20 -7.65
C LEU A 192 -6.94 -13.38 -8.84
N LYS A 193 -6.09 -12.39 -8.59
CA LYS A 193 -5.49 -11.55 -9.63
C LYS A 193 -4.07 -11.13 -9.23
N ASN A 194 -3.13 -11.22 -10.16
CA ASN A 194 -1.78 -10.70 -9.99
C ASN A 194 -1.31 -10.16 -11.35
N THR A 195 -1.40 -8.87 -11.55
CA THR A 195 -1.13 -8.23 -12.83
C THR A 195 -0.38 -6.92 -12.68
N GLN A 196 0.11 -6.39 -13.78
CA GLN A 196 0.57 -5.01 -13.89
C GLN A 196 -0.64 -4.07 -14.00
N ILE A 197 -0.45 -2.80 -13.69
CA ILE A 197 -1.50 -1.80 -13.83
C ILE A 197 -1.41 -1.19 -15.23
N PRO A 198 -2.34 -1.50 -16.15
CA PRO A 198 -2.17 -1.19 -17.56
C PRO A 198 -2.17 0.32 -17.84
N VAL A 199 -2.82 1.10 -17.00
CA VAL A 199 -2.93 2.57 -17.12
C VAL A 199 -1.83 3.33 -16.36
N ALA A 200 -0.86 2.64 -15.77
CA ALA A 200 0.29 3.28 -15.15
C ALA A 200 1.28 3.79 -16.21
N SER A 201 2.06 4.82 -15.87
CA SER A 201 3.12 5.34 -16.76
C SER A 201 4.20 4.32 -17.08
N ASP A 202 4.46 3.39 -16.17
CA ASP A 202 5.35 2.25 -16.36
C ASP A 202 4.69 1.00 -15.73
N PRO A 203 3.84 0.27 -16.48
CA PRO A 203 3.13 -0.90 -15.98
C PRO A 203 4.05 -1.97 -15.41
N ALA A 204 5.22 -2.21 -16.02
CA ALA A 204 6.18 -3.23 -15.60
C ALA A 204 6.66 -3.05 -14.15
N LYS A 205 6.70 -1.79 -13.68
CA LYS A 205 7.08 -1.44 -12.32
C LYS A 205 5.94 -1.47 -11.31
N THR A 206 4.77 -1.97 -11.68
CA THR A 206 3.59 -2.00 -10.81
C THR A 206 3.19 -3.43 -10.45
N GLN A 207 2.49 -3.58 -9.33
CA GLN A 207 1.84 -4.80 -8.91
C GLN A 207 0.42 -4.48 -8.45
N PHE A 208 -0.56 -5.11 -9.09
CA PHE A 208 -1.94 -5.15 -8.64
C PHE A 208 -2.28 -6.58 -8.25
N LEU A 209 -2.66 -6.79 -7.00
CA LEU A 209 -2.85 -8.11 -6.43
C LEU A 209 -4.20 -8.16 -5.71
N VAL A 210 -5.01 -9.17 -6.03
CA VAL A 210 -6.24 -9.50 -5.30
C VAL A 210 -6.08 -10.91 -4.73
N VAL A 211 -6.29 -11.04 -3.43
CA VAL A 211 -6.07 -12.26 -2.65
C VAL A 211 -7.33 -12.64 -1.92
N GLN A 212 -7.64 -13.93 -1.91
CA GLN A 212 -8.74 -14.52 -1.15
C GLN A 212 -8.21 -15.53 -0.15
N PHE A 213 -8.82 -15.59 1.02
CA PHE A 213 -8.55 -16.61 2.04
C PHE A 213 -9.81 -16.95 2.84
N SER A 214 -9.85 -18.15 3.39
CA SER A 214 -10.93 -18.61 4.25
C SER A 214 -10.65 -18.31 5.73
N ALA A 215 -11.70 -18.36 6.55
CA ALA A 215 -11.55 -18.26 8.01
C ALA A 215 -10.63 -19.37 8.57
N THR A 216 -10.69 -20.57 8.04
CA THR A 216 -9.82 -21.69 8.44
C THR A 216 -8.35 -21.38 8.12
N GLN A 217 -8.04 -20.90 6.92
CA GLN A 217 -6.67 -20.50 6.58
C GLN A 217 -6.15 -19.40 7.52
N LYS A 218 -6.99 -18.41 7.83
CA LYS A 218 -6.65 -17.33 8.77
C LYS A 218 -6.35 -17.87 10.17
N GLN A 219 -7.15 -18.80 10.70
CA GLN A 219 -6.94 -19.41 12.02
C GLN A 219 -5.63 -20.18 12.15
N THR A 220 -5.07 -20.68 11.04
CA THR A 220 -3.79 -21.41 11.05
C THR A 220 -2.56 -20.51 10.99
N LEU A 221 -2.74 -19.19 10.95
CA LEU A 221 -1.63 -18.26 10.92
C LEU A 221 -0.97 -18.13 12.30
N THR A 222 0.34 -18.34 12.32
CA THR A 222 1.19 -18.07 13.49
C THR A 222 2.19 -16.96 13.18
N PRO A 223 2.78 -16.30 14.17
CA PRO A 223 3.85 -15.34 13.95
C PRO A 223 4.99 -15.92 13.10
N GLU A 224 5.35 -17.19 13.29
CA GLU A 224 6.44 -17.87 12.56
C GLU A 224 6.09 -18.06 11.09
N LYS A 225 4.84 -18.44 10.78
CA LYS A 225 4.34 -18.52 9.39
C LYS A 225 4.36 -17.18 8.70
N LEU A 226 3.91 -16.13 9.38
CA LEU A 226 3.94 -14.77 8.85
C LEU A 226 5.38 -14.28 8.62
N ASP A 227 6.32 -14.61 9.51
CA ASP A 227 7.73 -14.29 9.36
C ASP A 227 8.37 -15.06 8.19
N ALA A 228 8.05 -16.34 8.03
CA ALA A 228 8.52 -17.16 6.91
C ALA A 228 8.02 -16.60 5.58
N ALA A 229 6.72 -16.32 5.48
CA ALA A 229 6.10 -15.73 4.29
C ALA A 229 6.70 -14.36 3.95
N PHE A 230 6.96 -13.53 4.98
CA PHE A 230 7.55 -12.21 4.75
C PHE A 230 9.02 -12.27 4.30
N ARG A 231 9.80 -13.26 4.72
CA ARG A 231 11.15 -13.50 4.17
C ARG A 231 11.12 -13.75 2.67
N ARG A 232 10.09 -14.46 2.15
CA ARG A 232 9.89 -14.66 0.72
C ARG A 232 9.52 -13.35 -0.01
N ALA A 233 8.65 -12.54 0.59
CA ALA A 233 8.27 -11.24 0.02
C ALA A 233 9.44 -10.25 -0.07
N ALA A 234 10.37 -10.32 0.88
CA ALA A 234 11.52 -9.42 0.95
C ALA A 234 12.66 -9.78 -0.03
N THR A 235 12.52 -10.88 -0.78
CA THR A 235 13.41 -11.22 -1.90
C THR A 235 13.03 -10.35 -3.10
N PRO A 236 13.96 -9.71 -3.80
CA PRO A 236 13.67 -8.93 -5.00
C PRO A 236 12.92 -9.75 -6.06
N PHE A 237 12.15 -9.05 -6.91
CA PHE A 237 11.44 -9.65 -8.05
C PHE A 237 12.41 -10.25 -9.07
#